data_1580f3203c5197e5d37c180c7d20967b
#
_entry.id   1580f3203c5197e5d37c180c7d20967b
#
_cell.length_a   1.000
_cell.length_b   1.000
_cell.length_c   1.000
_cell.angle_alpha   90.00
_cell.angle_beta   90.00
_cell.angle_gamma   90.00
#
_symmetry.space_group_name_H-M   'P 1'
#
loop_
_entity.id
_entity.type
_entity.pdbx_description
1 polymer ?
#
loop_
_entity_poly.entity_id
_entity_poly.type
_entity_poly.pdbx_seq_one_letter_code
_entity_poly.pdbx_strand_id
1 'polypeptide(L)'
;MGDIMTTTFIRKIMKGKKIMQKETKKERFDRISEARKIKILDGIRLLENCSNKSNYEYTNDEIENIFADIEKALHSAKAKFTADTKQQRIDMFKSEFEREYTWLNGFMRNVYRFADKEAMISPETKTAWTYSELNSEANRFSNAILDAGIIKGGVVMFQLLNCPEFAFAYIACHKTGTVSCPINFRLSAGEIAITIEDSRPTVFIYESINKDAVEQALKLSKFTPKMIIMVDEEGEAPIPGTVKYSDF
;
A
#
# COMPACT_ATOMS: atom_id res chain seq x y z
N MET A 1 -79.50 11.74 34.24
CA MET A 1 -78.21 11.71 34.96
C MET A 1 -77.30 10.63 34.30
N GLY A 2 -76.88 10.84 33.08
CA GLY A 2 -76.15 9.77 32.36
C GLY A 2 -75.00 10.19 31.43
N ASP A 3 -74.73 11.53 31.32
CA ASP A 3 -73.84 11.98 30.23
C ASP A 3 -72.52 12.68 30.63
N ILE A 4 -72.23 12.79 31.91
CA ILE A 4 -71.07 13.56 32.40
C ILE A 4 -69.86 12.63 32.66
N MET A 5 -70.09 11.35 32.94
CA MET A 5 -68.99 10.38 33.21
C MET A 5 -68.24 9.88 31.98
N THR A 6 -68.90 9.80 30.82
CA THR A 6 -68.34 9.27 29.63
C THR A 6 -67.33 10.23 28.94
N THR A 7 -67.59 11.54 29.07
CA THR A 7 -66.75 12.58 28.47
C THR A 7 -65.44 12.76 29.19
N THR A 8 -65.38 12.54 30.48
CA THR A 8 -64.16 12.66 31.34
C THR A 8 -63.25 11.48 31.17
N PHE A 9 -63.82 10.28 30.94
CA PHE A 9 -63.03 9.05 30.71
C PHE A 9 -62.36 9.05 29.32
N ILE A 10 -63.07 9.54 28.30
CA ILE A 10 -62.54 9.67 26.94
C ILE A 10 -61.41 10.75 26.89
N ARG A 11 -61.53 11.86 27.59
CA ARG A 11 -60.47 12.87 27.71
C ARG A 11 -59.21 12.36 28.43
N LYS A 12 -59.35 11.41 29.36
CA LYS A 12 -58.20 10.81 30.08
C LYS A 12 -57.47 9.80 29.24
N ILE A 13 -58.20 9.10 28.35
CA ILE A 13 -57.58 8.15 27.39
C ILE A 13 -56.85 8.90 26.24
N MET A 14 -57.38 10.07 25.82
CA MET A 14 -56.71 10.89 24.80
C MET A 14 -55.46 11.63 25.30
N LYS A 15 -55.31 11.88 26.60
CA LYS A 15 -54.07 12.45 27.17
C LYS A 15 -52.93 11.43 27.31
N GLY A 16 -53.17 10.14 27.17
CA GLY A 16 -52.17 9.07 27.34
C GLY A 16 -51.50 8.59 26.05
N LYS A 17 -52.01 8.90 24.88
CA LYS A 17 -51.35 8.62 23.60
C LYS A 17 -50.52 9.83 23.16
N LYS A 18 -49.30 9.97 23.69
CA LYS A 18 -48.26 10.73 23.04
C LYS A 18 -48.05 10.07 21.67
N ILE A 19 -48.67 10.64 20.65
CA ILE A 19 -48.38 10.25 19.28
C ILE A 19 -46.88 10.47 19.14
N MET A 20 -46.08 9.38 19.10
CA MET A 20 -44.66 9.47 18.78
C MET A 20 -44.61 9.99 17.35
N GLN A 21 -44.50 11.31 17.20
CA GLN A 21 -44.17 11.90 15.92
C GLN A 21 -42.87 11.26 15.44
N LYS A 22 -42.91 10.68 14.27
CA LYS A 22 -41.74 10.04 13.66
C LYS A 22 -40.67 11.13 13.44
N GLU A 23 -39.52 10.94 14.11
CA GLU A 23 -38.37 11.85 14.01
C GLU A 23 -38.08 12.19 12.52
N THR A 24 -37.98 13.46 12.21
CA THR A 24 -37.65 13.93 10.88
C THR A 24 -36.20 13.60 10.55
N LYS A 25 -35.86 13.57 9.24
CA LYS A 25 -34.47 13.36 8.80
C LYS A 25 -33.52 14.42 9.37
N LYS A 26 -34.00 15.66 9.53
CA LYS A 26 -33.22 16.77 10.07
C LYS A 26 -32.96 16.59 11.56
N GLU A 27 -34.00 16.32 12.36
CA GLU A 27 -33.87 16.07 13.81
C GLU A 27 -32.93 14.88 14.08
N ARG A 28 -33.07 13.82 13.30
CA ARG A 28 -32.19 12.66 13.40
C ARG A 28 -30.74 13.02 13.07
N PHE A 29 -30.51 13.82 12.03
CA PHE A 29 -29.19 14.29 11.67
C PHE A 29 -28.57 15.11 12.81
N ASP A 30 -29.29 16.09 13.31
CA ASP A 30 -28.82 17.00 14.37
C ASP A 30 -28.44 16.21 15.63
N ARG A 31 -29.30 15.31 16.07
CA ARG A 31 -29.05 14.47 17.25
C ARG A 31 -27.83 13.55 17.07
N ILE A 32 -27.71 12.88 15.90
CA ILE A 32 -26.61 11.93 15.67
C ILE A 32 -25.30 12.67 15.43
N SER A 33 -25.31 13.75 14.67
CA SER A 33 -24.11 14.51 14.35
C SER A 33 -23.53 15.18 15.59
N GLU A 34 -24.38 15.76 16.45
CA GLU A 34 -23.96 16.38 17.71
C GLU A 34 -23.34 15.35 18.68
N ALA A 35 -23.97 14.18 18.82
CA ALA A 35 -23.45 13.12 19.68
C ALA A 35 -22.08 12.59 19.17
N ARG A 36 -21.88 12.52 17.85
CA ARG A 36 -20.60 12.10 17.26
C ARG A 36 -19.53 13.18 17.37
N LYS A 37 -19.90 14.45 17.17
CA LYS A 37 -18.99 15.59 17.34
C LYS A 37 -18.42 15.62 18.75
N ILE A 38 -19.27 15.47 19.77
CA ILE A 38 -18.84 15.43 21.18
C ILE A 38 -17.80 14.33 21.39
N LYS A 39 -18.05 13.10 20.90
CA LYS A 39 -17.10 11.98 21.05
C LYS A 39 -15.77 12.24 20.37
N ILE A 40 -15.76 12.88 19.21
CA ILE A 40 -14.53 13.23 18.48
C ILE A 40 -13.74 14.26 19.28
N LEU A 41 -14.40 15.33 19.74
CA LEU A 41 -13.76 16.37 20.54
C LEU A 41 -13.21 15.83 21.88
N ASP A 42 -13.94 14.92 22.52
CA ASP A 42 -13.47 14.26 23.74
C ASP A 42 -12.26 13.36 23.46
N GLY A 43 -12.24 12.65 22.30
CA GLY A 43 -11.09 11.87 21.87
C GLY A 43 -9.84 12.73 21.65
N ILE A 44 -9.99 13.90 21.01
CA ILE A 44 -8.89 14.86 20.82
C ILE A 44 -8.39 15.39 22.16
N ARG A 45 -9.29 15.73 23.11
CA ARG A 45 -8.90 16.15 24.48
C ARG A 45 -8.14 15.05 25.23
N LEU A 46 -8.53 13.79 25.06
CA LEU A 46 -7.79 12.66 25.64
C LEU A 46 -6.42 12.52 25.03
N LEU A 47 -6.26 12.76 23.71
CA LEU A 47 -4.97 12.78 23.07
C LEU A 47 -4.09 13.91 23.60
N GLU A 48 -4.65 15.08 23.91
CA GLU A 48 -3.92 16.19 24.53
C GLU A 48 -3.27 15.78 25.87
N ASN A 49 -3.89 14.90 26.65
CA ASN A 49 -3.32 14.38 27.90
C ASN A 49 -2.04 13.57 27.67
N CYS A 50 -1.82 13.02 26.45
CA CYS A 50 -0.60 12.30 26.10
C CYS A 50 0.60 13.24 25.92
N SER A 51 0.40 14.57 25.91
CA SER A 51 1.47 15.55 25.82
C SER A 51 2.38 15.62 27.06
N ASN A 52 1.95 15.00 28.16
CA ASN A 52 2.71 15.00 29.42
C ASN A 52 3.94 14.10 29.35
N LYS A 53 5.09 14.70 29.13
CA LYS A 53 6.41 14.03 29.04
C LYS A 53 6.85 13.32 30.31
N SER A 54 6.20 13.54 31.45
CA SER A 54 6.48 12.77 32.66
C SER A 54 5.90 11.35 32.61
N ASN A 55 4.89 11.12 31.77
CA ASN A 55 4.19 9.84 31.66
C ASN A 55 4.38 9.16 30.29
N TYR A 56 4.79 9.91 29.27
CA TYR A 56 4.86 9.44 27.89
C TYR A 56 6.15 9.91 27.22
N GLU A 57 6.75 9.07 26.41
CA GLU A 57 7.89 9.38 25.56
C GLU A 57 7.43 9.37 24.10
N TYR A 58 7.77 10.41 23.35
CA TYR A 58 7.41 10.56 21.94
C TYR A 58 8.37 11.49 21.21
N THR A 59 8.50 11.28 19.91
CA THR A 59 9.23 12.14 18.99
C THR A 59 8.31 13.15 18.31
N ASN A 60 8.87 14.22 17.74
CA ASN A 60 8.10 15.16 16.96
C ASN A 60 7.47 14.51 15.72
N ASP A 61 8.18 13.58 15.06
CA ASP A 61 7.68 12.88 13.87
C ASP A 61 6.45 12.01 14.20
N GLU A 62 6.43 11.37 15.36
CA GLU A 62 5.27 10.58 15.81
C GLU A 62 4.05 11.47 16.04
N ILE A 63 4.24 12.65 16.62
CA ILE A 63 3.15 13.62 16.84
C ILE A 63 2.63 14.16 15.51
N GLU A 64 3.52 14.58 14.61
CA GLU A 64 3.13 15.06 13.28
C GLU A 64 2.32 13.99 12.51
N ASN A 65 2.74 12.72 12.56
CA ASN A 65 2.02 11.63 11.93
C ASN A 65 0.62 11.43 12.51
N ILE A 66 0.47 11.47 13.84
CA ILE A 66 -0.84 11.33 14.51
C ILE A 66 -1.79 12.45 14.06
N PHE A 67 -1.33 13.70 14.08
CA PHE A 67 -2.18 14.83 13.68
C PHE A 67 -2.47 14.83 12.19
N ALA A 68 -1.51 14.48 11.34
CA ALA A 68 -1.73 14.33 9.90
C ALA A 68 -2.81 13.29 9.58
N ASP A 69 -2.84 12.17 10.28
CA ASP A 69 -3.87 11.14 10.11
C ASP A 69 -5.27 11.63 10.54
N ILE A 70 -5.35 12.39 11.63
CA ILE A 70 -6.60 12.99 12.11
C ILE A 70 -7.11 14.04 11.10
N GLU A 71 -6.25 14.92 10.62
CA GLU A 71 -6.58 15.95 9.62
C GLU A 71 -7.04 15.32 8.29
N LYS A 72 -6.35 14.27 7.84
CA LYS A 72 -6.72 13.50 6.65
C LYS A 72 -8.11 12.88 6.80
N ALA A 73 -8.40 12.28 7.95
CA ALA A 73 -9.71 11.70 8.24
C ALA A 73 -10.81 12.76 8.28
N LEU A 74 -10.53 13.92 8.89
CA LEU A 74 -11.44 15.05 8.95
C LEU A 74 -11.73 15.63 7.57
N HIS A 75 -10.70 15.80 6.75
CA HIS A 75 -10.82 16.28 5.37
C HIS A 75 -11.69 15.33 4.53
N SER A 76 -11.43 14.04 4.59
CA SER A 76 -12.22 13.01 3.91
C SER A 76 -13.68 13.02 4.34
N ALA A 77 -13.94 13.12 5.65
CA ALA A 77 -15.31 13.20 6.17
C ALA A 77 -16.03 14.45 5.66
N LYS A 78 -15.39 15.63 5.70
CA LYS A 78 -15.94 16.89 5.21
C LYS A 78 -16.27 16.84 3.72
N ALA A 79 -15.39 16.27 2.92
CA ALA A 79 -15.60 16.11 1.48
C ALA A 79 -16.86 15.30 1.14
N LYS A 80 -17.20 14.28 1.94
CA LYS A 80 -18.45 13.49 1.77
C LYS A 80 -19.72 14.29 1.99
N PHE A 81 -19.69 15.35 2.78
CA PHE A 81 -20.83 16.26 2.96
C PHE A 81 -20.98 17.29 1.86
N THR A 82 -19.89 17.63 1.18
CA THR A 82 -19.85 18.63 0.09
C THR A 82 -20.05 18.03 -1.29
N ALA A 83 -20.05 16.69 -1.43
CA ALA A 83 -20.29 16.01 -2.70
C ALA A 83 -21.77 16.13 -3.12
N ASP A 84 -22.07 16.99 -4.07
CA ASP A 84 -23.45 17.31 -4.49
C ASP A 84 -24.10 16.23 -5.36
N THR A 85 -23.33 15.37 -6.03
CA THR A 85 -23.85 14.36 -6.95
C THR A 85 -23.42 12.94 -6.58
N LYS A 86 -24.26 11.95 -6.99
CA LYS A 86 -23.91 10.53 -6.86
C LYS A 86 -22.58 10.20 -7.55
N GLN A 87 -22.31 10.83 -8.68
CA GLN A 87 -21.09 10.62 -9.45
C GLN A 87 -19.85 11.11 -8.68
N GLN A 88 -19.91 12.31 -8.11
CA GLN A 88 -18.80 12.84 -7.29
C GLN A 88 -18.47 11.95 -6.08
N ARG A 89 -19.50 11.34 -5.46
CA ARG A 89 -19.28 10.36 -4.38
C ARG A 89 -18.60 9.08 -4.86
N ILE A 90 -18.99 8.59 -6.05
CA ILE A 90 -18.37 7.41 -6.67
C ILE A 90 -16.91 7.69 -7.02
N ASP A 91 -16.64 8.85 -7.63
CA ASP A 91 -15.30 9.23 -8.06
C ASP A 91 -14.39 9.44 -6.85
N MET A 92 -14.88 10.03 -5.77
CA MET A 92 -14.16 10.18 -4.52
C MET A 92 -13.87 8.83 -3.86
N PHE A 93 -14.86 7.92 -3.83
CA PHE A 93 -14.66 6.56 -3.32
C PHE A 93 -13.62 5.79 -4.15
N LYS A 94 -13.70 5.88 -5.47
CA LYS A 94 -12.70 5.28 -6.36
C LYS A 94 -11.30 5.81 -6.10
N SER A 95 -11.14 7.13 -6.01
CA SER A 95 -9.86 7.78 -5.74
C SER A 95 -9.26 7.34 -4.40
N GLU A 96 -10.06 7.26 -3.33
CA GLU A 96 -9.63 6.72 -2.05
C GLU A 96 -9.25 5.24 -2.15
N PHE A 97 -10.10 4.45 -2.83
CA PHE A 97 -9.85 3.02 -3.00
C PHE A 97 -8.56 2.77 -3.79
N GLU A 98 -8.39 3.42 -4.93
CA GLU A 98 -7.20 3.28 -5.78
C GLU A 98 -5.91 3.67 -5.04
N ARG A 99 -5.95 4.67 -4.17
CA ARG A 99 -4.80 5.11 -3.38
C ARG A 99 -4.49 4.21 -2.19
N GLU A 100 -5.51 3.80 -1.42
CA GLU A 100 -5.33 3.13 -0.13
C GLU A 100 -5.27 1.60 -0.24
N TYR A 101 -5.89 1.02 -1.27
CA TYR A 101 -6.00 -0.43 -1.44
C TYR A 101 -5.06 -0.97 -2.52
N THR A 102 -3.87 -0.38 -2.64
CA THR A 102 -2.80 -0.94 -3.49
C THR A 102 -2.16 -2.16 -2.82
N TRP A 103 -1.55 -3.02 -3.64
CA TRP A 103 -0.76 -4.15 -3.15
C TRP A 103 0.36 -3.68 -2.20
N LEU A 104 1.06 -2.60 -2.55
CA LEU A 104 2.13 -2.03 -1.74
C LEU A 104 1.63 -1.59 -0.36
N ASN A 105 0.51 -0.89 -0.30
CA ASN A 105 -0.06 -0.48 0.98
C ASN A 105 -0.49 -1.68 1.84
N GLY A 106 -0.96 -2.76 1.21
CA GLY A 106 -1.25 -4.03 1.88
C GLY A 106 0.01 -4.66 2.48
N PHE A 107 1.08 -4.72 1.70
CA PHE A 107 2.38 -5.21 2.14
C PHE A 107 2.93 -4.37 3.29
N MET A 108 2.95 -3.04 3.17
CA MET A 108 3.46 -2.15 4.21
C MET A 108 2.65 -2.23 5.52
N ARG A 109 1.33 -2.41 5.45
CA ARG A 109 0.53 -2.69 6.65
C ARG A 109 0.95 -3.99 7.34
N ASN A 110 1.29 -5.03 6.58
CA ASN A 110 1.80 -6.28 7.15
C ASN A 110 3.19 -6.10 7.76
N VAL A 111 4.08 -5.36 7.12
CA VAL A 111 5.40 -5.00 7.69
C VAL A 111 5.22 -4.31 9.04
N TYR A 112 4.30 -3.35 9.12
CA TYR A 112 4.03 -2.65 10.38
C TYR A 112 3.41 -3.54 11.48
N ARG A 113 2.40 -4.37 11.10
CA ARG A 113 1.62 -5.15 12.08
C ARG A 113 2.28 -6.46 12.49
N PHE A 114 3.12 -7.03 11.65
CA PHE A 114 3.67 -8.37 11.76
C PHE A 114 5.18 -8.41 11.51
N ALA A 115 5.90 -7.34 11.88
CA ALA A 115 7.32 -7.14 11.58
C ALA A 115 8.17 -8.40 11.78
N ASP A 116 8.02 -9.06 12.93
CA ASP A 116 8.82 -10.20 13.35
C ASP A 116 8.25 -11.57 12.92
N LYS A 117 7.14 -11.60 12.15
CA LYS A 117 6.60 -12.86 11.63
C LYS A 117 7.25 -13.23 10.31
N GLU A 118 7.46 -14.51 10.10
CA GLU A 118 7.94 -15.06 8.83
C GLU A 118 6.97 -14.67 7.70
N ALA A 119 7.52 -14.05 6.68
CA ALA A 119 6.80 -13.59 5.48
C ALA A 119 7.13 -14.44 4.26
N MET A 120 8.34 -14.98 4.19
CA MET A 120 8.83 -15.78 3.09
C MET A 120 9.83 -16.82 3.58
N ILE A 121 9.80 -18.00 2.99
CA ILE A 121 10.73 -19.11 3.28
C ILE A 121 11.26 -19.61 1.94
N SER A 122 12.58 -19.77 1.81
CA SER A 122 13.23 -20.51 0.74
C SER A 122 13.53 -21.93 1.21
N PRO A 123 12.86 -22.96 0.68
CA PRO A 123 13.10 -24.34 1.08
C PRO A 123 14.50 -24.83 0.68
N GLU A 124 15.05 -24.29 -0.40
CA GLU A 124 16.36 -24.69 -0.99
C GLU A 124 17.50 -24.23 -0.09
N THR A 125 17.51 -22.96 0.30
CA THR A 125 18.53 -22.39 1.21
C THR A 125 18.21 -22.58 2.67
N LYS A 126 17.00 -23.02 3.03
CA LYS A 126 16.45 -23.09 4.39
C LYS A 126 16.50 -21.74 5.13
N THR A 127 16.43 -20.66 4.37
CA THR A 127 16.41 -19.29 4.87
C THR A 127 14.97 -18.80 4.96
N ALA A 128 14.64 -18.15 6.06
CA ALA A 128 13.36 -17.48 6.25
C ALA A 128 13.58 -15.98 6.42
N TRP A 129 12.66 -15.18 5.92
CA TRP A 129 12.63 -13.74 6.11
C TRP A 129 11.35 -13.34 6.82
N THR A 130 11.49 -12.57 7.86
CA THR A 130 10.38 -11.84 8.50
C THR A 130 9.86 -10.76 7.55
N TYR A 131 8.68 -10.19 7.84
CA TYR A 131 8.18 -9.04 7.07
C TYR A 131 9.14 -7.85 7.11
N SER A 132 9.81 -7.61 8.25
CA SER A 132 10.80 -6.56 8.41
C SER A 132 12.05 -6.81 7.53
N GLU A 133 12.58 -8.01 7.55
CA GLU A 133 13.75 -8.39 6.75
C GLU A 133 13.44 -8.38 5.25
N LEU A 134 12.29 -8.93 4.84
CA LEU A 134 11.83 -8.89 3.46
C LEU A 134 11.68 -7.43 2.97
N ASN A 135 11.16 -6.55 3.82
CA ASN A 135 11.06 -5.13 3.52
C ASN A 135 12.44 -4.47 3.40
N SER A 136 13.40 -4.85 4.25
CA SER A 136 14.76 -4.32 4.23
C SER A 136 15.50 -4.71 2.94
N GLU A 137 15.39 -5.97 2.51
CA GLU A 137 15.95 -6.44 1.25
C GLU A 137 15.35 -5.70 0.04
N ALA A 138 14.02 -5.53 0.04
CA ALA A 138 13.35 -4.76 -0.99
C ALA A 138 13.76 -3.28 -0.99
N ASN A 139 14.03 -2.67 0.17
CA ASN A 139 14.55 -1.31 0.25
C ASN A 139 15.96 -1.21 -0.31
N ARG A 140 16.85 -2.15 0.04
CA ARG A 140 18.20 -2.22 -0.48
C ARG A 140 18.20 -2.24 -2.01
N PHE A 141 17.39 -3.12 -2.58
CA PHE A 141 17.22 -3.20 -4.03
C PHE A 141 16.58 -1.94 -4.63
N SER A 142 15.58 -1.35 -3.95
CA SER A 142 14.96 -0.08 -4.38
C SER A 142 15.99 1.03 -4.50
N ASN A 143 16.86 1.17 -3.50
CA ASN A 143 17.91 2.19 -3.50
C ASN A 143 18.89 1.96 -4.65
N ALA A 144 19.33 0.72 -4.87
CA ALA A 144 20.24 0.38 -5.95
C ALA A 144 19.71 0.75 -7.34
N ILE A 145 18.43 0.44 -7.63
CA ILE A 145 17.84 0.81 -8.92
C ILE A 145 17.58 2.31 -9.05
N LEU A 146 17.29 3.02 -7.96
CA LEU A 146 17.16 4.48 -7.97
C LEU A 146 18.52 5.16 -8.20
N ASP A 147 19.59 4.66 -7.58
CA ASP A 147 20.95 5.15 -7.78
C ASP A 147 21.43 4.92 -9.22
N ALA A 148 20.95 3.87 -9.89
CA ALA A 148 21.13 3.65 -11.32
C ALA A 148 20.39 4.67 -12.22
N GLY A 149 19.63 5.58 -11.61
CA GLY A 149 18.90 6.65 -12.32
C GLY A 149 17.62 6.18 -13.01
N ILE A 150 17.02 5.07 -12.53
CA ILE A 150 15.69 4.68 -13.01
C ILE A 150 14.64 5.68 -12.48
N ILE A 151 13.69 6.03 -13.32
CA ILE A 151 12.58 6.91 -12.96
C ILE A 151 11.28 6.12 -12.86
N LYS A 152 10.28 6.69 -12.21
CA LYS A 152 8.92 6.13 -12.15
C LYS A 152 8.43 5.78 -13.57
N GLY A 153 7.90 4.57 -13.73
CA GLY A 153 7.47 4.03 -15.03
C GLY A 153 8.60 3.40 -15.86
N GLY A 154 9.87 3.50 -15.43
CA GLY A 154 10.97 2.77 -16.04
C GLY A 154 10.80 1.26 -15.85
N VAL A 155 11.29 0.47 -16.80
CA VAL A 155 11.13 -0.98 -16.79
C VAL A 155 12.30 -1.67 -16.10
N VAL A 156 12.00 -2.55 -15.15
CA VAL A 156 12.92 -3.51 -14.55
C VAL A 156 12.54 -4.89 -15.08
N MET A 157 13.33 -5.44 -15.98
CA MET A 157 13.14 -6.78 -16.51
C MET A 157 13.93 -7.78 -15.66
N PHE A 158 13.36 -8.93 -15.40
CA PHE A 158 14.07 -9.98 -14.68
C PHE A 158 13.73 -11.38 -15.18
N GLN A 159 14.80 -12.15 -15.41
CA GLN A 159 14.80 -13.54 -15.84
C GLN A 159 15.39 -14.38 -14.71
N LEU A 160 14.56 -14.67 -13.72
CA LEU A 160 14.93 -15.37 -12.51
C LEU A 160 14.07 -16.63 -12.35
N LEU A 161 14.61 -17.63 -11.72
CA LEU A 161 13.87 -18.77 -11.16
C LEU A 161 13.08 -18.33 -9.92
N ASN A 162 12.51 -19.28 -9.22
CA ASN A 162 11.82 -19.01 -7.95
C ASN A 162 12.85 -18.82 -6.82
N CYS A 163 13.59 -17.72 -6.86
CA CYS A 163 14.58 -17.34 -5.85
C CYS A 163 14.08 -16.15 -5.00
N PRO A 164 14.67 -15.91 -3.83
CA PRO A 164 14.29 -14.78 -2.97
C PRO A 164 14.39 -13.42 -3.65
N GLU A 165 15.40 -13.24 -4.49
CA GLU A 165 15.70 -12.03 -5.24
C GLU A 165 14.57 -11.64 -6.20
N PHE A 166 13.81 -12.63 -6.70
CA PHE A 166 12.60 -12.37 -7.47
C PHE A 166 11.58 -11.58 -6.65
N ALA A 167 11.34 -11.99 -5.40
CA ALA A 167 10.41 -11.30 -4.50
C ALA A 167 10.93 -9.91 -4.13
N PHE A 168 12.23 -9.77 -3.85
CA PHE A 168 12.84 -8.48 -3.53
C PHE A 168 12.73 -7.50 -4.69
N ALA A 169 13.04 -7.92 -5.91
CA ALA A 169 12.92 -7.13 -7.13
C ALA A 169 11.47 -6.71 -7.40
N TYR A 170 10.53 -7.64 -7.24
CA TYR A 170 9.10 -7.37 -7.44
C TYR A 170 8.58 -6.33 -6.45
N ILE A 171 8.88 -6.48 -5.16
CA ILE A 171 8.49 -5.52 -4.12
C ILE A 171 9.15 -4.15 -4.38
N ALA A 172 10.43 -4.14 -4.76
CA ALA A 172 11.16 -2.91 -5.07
C ALA A 172 10.53 -2.14 -6.23
N CYS A 173 10.07 -2.82 -7.28
CA CYS A 173 9.34 -2.18 -8.38
C CYS A 173 8.06 -1.48 -7.87
N HIS A 174 7.31 -2.12 -6.96
CA HIS A 174 6.14 -1.48 -6.37
C HIS A 174 6.50 -0.26 -5.51
N LYS A 175 7.61 -0.31 -4.76
CA LYS A 175 8.08 0.81 -3.93
C LYS A 175 8.54 2.02 -4.74
N THR A 176 9.23 1.78 -5.84
CA THR A 176 9.80 2.83 -6.70
C THR A 176 8.83 3.32 -7.78
N GLY A 177 7.70 2.63 -7.97
CA GLY A 177 6.74 2.92 -9.03
C GLY A 177 7.29 2.59 -10.43
N THR A 178 8.25 1.67 -10.51
CA THR A 178 8.76 1.12 -11.76
C THR A 178 7.89 -0.03 -12.24
N VAL A 179 8.03 -0.41 -13.50
CA VAL A 179 7.30 -1.51 -14.11
C VAL A 179 8.11 -2.80 -13.95
N SER A 180 7.55 -3.77 -13.22
CA SER A 180 8.11 -5.12 -13.15
C SER A 180 7.80 -5.88 -14.45
N CYS A 181 8.83 -6.41 -15.10
CA CYS A 181 8.74 -7.18 -16.34
C CYS A 181 9.42 -8.55 -16.15
N PRO A 182 8.77 -9.49 -15.43
CA PRO A 182 9.30 -10.84 -15.33
C PRO A 182 9.16 -11.56 -16.66
N ILE A 183 10.24 -12.22 -17.10
CA ILE A 183 10.26 -13.02 -18.31
C ILE A 183 10.57 -14.49 -18.00
N ASN A 184 10.15 -15.37 -18.88
CA ASN A 184 10.38 -16.79 -18.68
C ASN A 184 11.87 -17.12 -18.71
N PHE A 185 12.36 -17.83 -17.69
CA PHE A 185 13.76 -18.24 -17.60
C PHE A 185 14.22 -19.21 -18.71
N ARG A 186 13.29 -19.80 -19.48
CA ARG A 186 13.59 -20.73 -20.58
C ARG A 186 13.67 -20.06 -21.95
N LEU A 187 13.56 -18.74 -22.04
CA LEU A 187 13.63 -18.04 -23.32
C LEU A 187 15.02 -18.22 -23.95
N SER A 188 15.02 -18.43 -25.26
CA SER A 188 16.23 -18.43 -26.08
C SER A 188 16.80 -17.00 -26.18
N ALA A 189 18.07 -16.90 -26.56
CA ALA A 189 18.75 -15.62 -26.77
C ALA A 189 18.00 -14.70 -27.75
N GLY A 190 17.43 -15.24 -28.81
CA GLY A 190 16.63 -14.45 -29.77
C GLY A 190 15.34 -13.90 -29.15
N GLU A 191 14.63 -14.69 -28.36
CA GLU A 191 13.41 -14.27 -27.68
C GLU A 191 13.69 -13.22 -26.59
N ILE A 192 14.79 -13.39 -25.85
CA ILE A 192 15.25 -12.39 -24.87
C ILE A 192 15.58 -11.08 -25.59
N ALA A 193 16.31 -11.11 -26.70
CA ALA A 193 16.65 -9.91 -27.46
C ALA A 193 15.42 -9.15 -27.96
N ILE A 194 14.41 -9.86 -28.49
CA ILE A 194 13.12 -9.26 -28.88
C ILE A 194 12.45 -8.61 -27.69
N THR A 195 12.43 -9.29 -26.54
CA THR A 195 11.80 -8.74 -25.32
C THR A 195 12.54 -7.50 -24.81
N ILE A 196 13.86 -7.47 -24.89
CA ILE A 196 14.68 -6.29 -24.55
C ILE A 196 14.34 -5.11 -25.49
N GLU A 197 14.24 -5.35 -26.79
CA GLU A 197 13.93 -4.31 -27.78
C GLU A 197 12.52 -3.73 -27.60
N ASP A 198 11.55 -4.58 -27.25
CA ASP A 198 10.15 -4.19 -27.05
C ASP A 198 9.94 -3.44 -25.72
N SER A 199 10.42 -4.02 -24.63
CA SER A 199 10.21 -3.46 -23.28
C SER A 199 11.19 -2.34 -22.91
N ARG A 200 12.34 -2.25 -23.59
CA ARG A 200 13.41 -1.26 -23.35
C ARG A 200 13.74 -1.11 -21.86
N PRO A 201 14.14 -2.18 -21.18
CA PRO A 201 14.36 -2.16 -19.74
C PRO A 201 15.52 -1.23 -19.37
N THR A 202 15.32 -0.41 -18.34
CA THR A 202 16.42 0.36 -17.76
C THR A 202 17.35 -0.54 -16.97
N VAL A 203 16.77 -1.52 -16.26
CA VAL A 203 17.50 -2.53 -15.49
C VAL A 203 17.10 -3.91 -15.98
N PHE A 204 18.08 -4.79 -16.19
CA PHE A 204 17.86 -6.20 -16.49
C PHE A 204 18.58 -7.07 -15.46
N ILE A 205 17.83 -7.94 -14.80
CA ILE A 205 18.33 -8.88 -13.80
C ILE A 205 18.23 -10.28 -14.37
N TYR A 206 19.30 -11.05 -14.27
CA TYR A 206 19.30 -12.43 -14.71
C TYR A 206 20.00 -13.33 -13.68
N GLU A 207 19.64 -14.60 -13.70
CA GLU A 207 20.28 -15.62 -12.90
C GLU A 207 21.44 -16.25 -13.64
N SER A 208 22.53 -16.62 -12.94
CA SER A 208 23.77 -17.13 -13.53
C SER A 208 23.57 -18.27 -14.53
N ILE A 209 22.59 -19.15 -14.29
CA ILE A 209 22.22 -20.25 -15.20
C ILE A 209 21.81 -19.78 -16.59
N ASN A 210 21.36 -18.56 -16.76
CA ASN A 210 20.92 -17.96 -18.02
C ASN A 210 22.00 -17.12 -18.69
N LYS A 211 23.21 -17.05 -18.13
CA LYS A 211 24.31 -16.18 -18.56
C LYS A 211 24.59 -16.23 -20.06
N ASP A 212 24.78 -17.43 -20.63
CA ASP A 212 25.13 -17.57 -22.02
C ASP A 212 24.02 -17.08 -22.96
N ALA A 213 22.75 -17.36 -22.62
CA ALA A 213 21.61 -16.90 -23.40
C ALA A 213 21.47 -15.38 -23.32
N VAL A 214 21.68 -14.80 -22.13
CA VAL A 214 21.63 -13.35 -21.91
C VAL A 214 22.77 -12.64 -22.63
N GLU A 215 24.00 -13.16 -22.55
CA GLU A 215 25.13 -12.57 -23.27
C GLU A 215 24.92 -12.54 -24.79
N GLN A 216 24.39 -13.62 -25.34
CA GLN A 216 24.02 -13.66 -26.74
C GLN A 216 22.87 -12.71 -27.09
N ALA A 217 21.85 -12.62 -26.23
CA ALA A 217 20.74 -11.72 -26.43
C ALA A 217 21.18 -10.24 -26.45
N LEU A 218 22.08 -9.86 -25.55
CA LEU A 218 22.64 -8.50 -25.51
C LEU A 218 23.46 -8.16 -26.79
N LYS A 219 24.08 -9.15 -27.41
CA LYS A 219 24.77 -8.97 -28.70
C LYS A 219 23.79 -8.86 -29.87
N LEU A 220 22.64 -9.52 -29.79
CA LEU A 220 21.61 -9.50 -30.84
C LEU A 220 20.72 -8.25 -30.77
N SER A 221 20.46 -7.77 -29.56
CA SER A 221 19.58 -6.62 -29.32
C SER A 221 20.24 -5.30 -29.73
N LYS A 222 19.44 -4.41 -30.35
CA LYS A 222 19.85 -3.03 -30.66
C LYS A 222 19.71 -2.09 -29.45
N PHE A 223 19.10 -2.56 -28.36
CA PHE A 223 18.93 -1.82 -27.13
C PHE A 223 19.77 -2.45 -26.02
N THR A 224 20.46 -1.63 -25.24
CA THR A 224 21.25 -2.10 -24.09
C THR A 224 20.66 -1.49 -22.81
N PRO A 225 20.30 -2.31 -21.81
CA PRO A 225 19.90 -1.81 -20.49
C PRO A 225 21.01 -0.96 -19.86
N LYS A 226 20.64 0.05 -19.08
CA LYS A 226 21.63 0.91 -18.38
C LYS A 226 22.36 0.14 -17.28
N MET A 227 21.67 -0.77 -16.62
CA MET A 227 22.22 -1.61 -15.57
C MET A 227 21.83 -3.07 -15.83
N ILE A 228 22.79 -3.94 -15.72
CA ILE A 228 22.58 -5.38 -15.81
C ILE A 228 23.07 -5.98 -14.49
N ILE A 229 22.24 -6.82 -13.88
CA ILE A 229 22.50 -7.40 -12.57
C ILE A 229 22.46 -8.92 -12.70
N MET A 230 23.47 -9.58 -12.17
CA MET A 230 23.50 -11.04 -12.07
C MET A 230 23.19 -11.46 -10.63
N VAL A 231 22.20 -12.31 -10.48
CA VAL A 231 21.98 -13.10 -9.26
C VAL A 231 22.88 -14.32 -9.37
N ASP A 232 23.81 -14.44 -8.42
CA ASP A 232 24.91 -15.39 -8.50
C ASP A 232 24.61 -16.65 -7.68
N GLU A 233 24.81 -17.78 -8.32
CA GLU A 233 25.19 -19.00 -7.63
C GLU A 233 26.74 -19.04 -7.57
N GLU A 234 27.30 -19.41 -6.43
CA GLU A 234 28.73 -19.32 -6.08
C GLU A 234 29.67 -19.67 -7.24
N GLY A 235 30.47 -18.71 -7.68
CA GLY A 235 31.62 -18.93 -8.53
C GLY A 235 31.52 -18.52 -10.01
N GLU A 236 30.35 -18.16 -10.50
CA GLU A 236 30.19 -17.69 -11.87
C GLU A 236 30.66 -16.24 -12.05
N ALA A 237 31.52 -16.02 -13.07
CA ALA A 237 31.91 -14.66 -13.44
C ALA A 237 30.77 -13.98 -14.22
N PRO A 238 30.35 -12.75 -13.86
CA PRO A 238 29.30 -12.05 -14.59
C PRO A 238 29.74 -11.71 -16.03
N ILE A 239 28.76 -11.41 -16.89
CA ILE A 239 29.00 -10.80 -18.20
C ILE A 239 29.72 -9.46 -17.98
N PRO A 240 30.73 -9.10 -18.80
CA PRO A 240 31.42 -7.81 -18.64
C PRO A 240 30.45 -6.62 -18.58
N GLY A 241 30.63 -5.75 -17.59
CA GLY A 241 29.74 -4.60 -17.35
C GLY A 241 28.50 -4.92 -16.52
N THR A 242 28.36 -6.13 -16.03
CA THR A 242 27.27 -6.53 -15.13
C THR A 242 27.71 -6.39 -13.67
N VAL A 243 26.79 -5.97 -12.80
CA VAL A 243 26.97 -5.89 -11.35
C VAL A 243 26.44 -7.17 -10.72
N LYS A 244 27.13 -7.69 -9.71
CA LYS A 244 26.62 -8.80 -8.92
C LYS A 244 25.58 -8.31 -7.92
N TYR A 245 24.54 -9.10 -7.69
CA TYR A 245 23.50 -8.75 -6.69
C TYR A 245 24.08 -8.59 -5.28
N SER A 246 25.12 -9.38 -4.96
CA SER A 246 25.83 -9.29 -3.68
C SER A 246 26.59 -7.98 -3.45
N ASP A 247 26.83 -7.20 -4.50
CA ASP A 247 27.62 -5.95 -4.44
C ASP A 247 26.77 -4.73 -4.07
N PHE A 248 25.47 -4.90 -3.84
CA PHE A 248 24.55 -3.82 -3.42
C PHE A 248 24.55 -3.58 -1.93
#